data_52387c579bcec24ac2ba23cc05ca6237
#
_entry.id   52387c579bcec24ac2ba23cc05ca6237
#
_cell.length_a   1.000
_cell.length_b   1.000
_cell.length_c   1.000
_cell.angle_alpha   90.00
_cell.angle_beta   90.00
_cell.angle_gamma   90.00
#
_symmetry.space_group_name_H-M   'P 1'
#
loop_
_entity.id
_entity.type
_entity.pdbx_description
1 polymer ?
#
loop_
_entity_poly.entity_id
_entity_poly.type
_entity_poly.pdbx_seq_one_letter_code
_entity_poly.pdbx_strand_id
1 'polypeptide(L)'
;MAMPKKSLRFMQAWTCGQITDMAVAATIQAKKPNRQARFKPGWWKVWALYAVGFIPALWAFYLGATDQLGADPVKSFEHMLGLWALRLLILTLLVTPIRDLTGISLLRYRRALGLLAFYYVLMHFAVYMVLDQALNLSAVIADIVKRPFITIGMISLALLVPLAITSNNWSIRKLGRRWTTLHKLVYVAIAGGAIHFLMSVKSWPAEPVIYALIVAALLLWRVVRPLFKGRRQIKPQREAAVMLKK
;
A
#
# COMPACT_ATOMS: atom_id res chain seq x y z
N MET A 1 28.88 41.42 -64.61
CA MET A 1 27.42 41.14 -64.50
C MET A 1 27.11 40.86 -63.05
N ALA A 2 26.61 41.88 -62.32
CA ALA A 2 26.40 41.76 -60.86
C ALA A 2 25.01 41.22 -60.58
N MET A 3 24.92 40.18 -59.81
CA MET A 3 23.63 39.57 -59.34
C MET A 3 22.84 40.59 -58.50
N PRO A 4 21.52 40.66 -58.64
CA PRO A 4 20.69 41.59 -57.89
C PRO A 4 20.62 41.23 -56.39
N LYS A 5 20.85 42.22 -55.54
CA LYS A 5 20.87 42.11 -54.05
C LYS A 5 19.63 41.45 -53.41
N LYS A 6 18.52 41.31 -54.13
CA LYS A 6 17.30 40.65 -53.69
C LYS A 6 17.43 39.13 -53.62
N SER A 7 18.25 38.49 -54.48
CA SER A 7 18.43 37.05 -54.53
C SER A 7 19.24 36.50 -53.30
N LEU A 8 20.22 37.32 -52.88
CA LEU A 8 21.04 36.95 -51.68
C LEU A 8 20.29 36.99 -50.38
N ARG A 9 19.32 37.89 -50.18
CA ARG A 9 18.47 37.90 -48.98
C ARG A 9 17.48 36.73 -48.93
N PHE A 10 17.00 36.28 -50.10
CA PHE A 10 16.09 35.13 -50.18
C PHE A 10 16.82 33.82 -49.84
N MET A 11 18.03 33.63 -50.30
CA MET A 11 18.86 32.45 -49.97
C MET A 11 19.28 32.44 -48.48
N GLN A 12 19.61 33.62 -47.90
CA GLN A 12 19.94 33.70 -46.48
C GLN A 12 18.75 33.42 -45.56
N ALA A 13 17.53 33.81 -45.95
CA ALA A 13 16.32 33.49 -45.17
C ALA A 13 15.97 32.00 -45.22
N TRP A 14 16.22 31.34 -46.37
CA TRP A 14 15.96 29.89 -46.51
C TRP A 14 16.95 29.04 -45.69
N THR A 15 18.22 29.40 -45.67
CA THR A 15 19.23 28.68 -44.88
C THR A 15 19.04 28.89 -43.37
N CYS A 16 18.61 30.07 -42.93
CA CYS A 16 18.37 30.36 -41.52
C CYS A 16 17.15 29.60 -40.97
N GLY A 17 16.06 29.49 -41.78
CA GLY A 17 14.86 28.70 -41.38
C GLY A 17 15.16 27.21 -41.26
N GLN A 18 15.89 26.63 -42.20
CA GLN A 18 16.25 25.20 -42.16
C GLN A 18 17.19 24.87 -41.01
N ILE A 19 18.12 25.75 -40.64
CA ILE A 19 19.02 25.54 -39.49
C ILE A 19 18.25 25.58 -38.17
N THR A 20 17.28 26.50 -38.03
CA THR A 20 16.43 26.56 -36.84
C THR A 20 15.51 25.34 -36.71
N ASP A 21 14.92 24.87 -37.81
CA ASP A 21 14.07 23.67 -37.81
C ASP A 21 14.87 22.39 -37.50
N MET A 22 16.07 22.26 -38.05
CA MET A 22 16.98 21.16 -37.75
C MET A 22 17.46 21.19 -36.28
N ALA A 23 17.76 22.38 -35.75
CA ALA A 23 18.16 22.53 -34.36
C ALA A 23 17.01 22.21 -33.40
N VAL A 24 15.78 22.65 -33.71
CA VAL A 24 14.57 22.32 -32.95
C VAL A 24 14.27 20.81 -33.03
N ALA A 25 14.36 20.21 -34.21
CA ALA A 25 14.18 18.77 -34.39
C ALA A 25 15.22 17.93 -33.63
N ALA A 26 16.50 18.37 -33.68
CA ALA A 26 17.58 17.73 -32.90
C ALA A 26 17.36 17.86 -31.38
N THR A 27 16.85 19.00 -30.91
CA THR A 27 16.54 19.22 -29.49
C THR A 27 15.34 18.37 -29.03
N ILE A 28 14.34 18.17 -29.89
CA ILE A 28 13.19 17.31 -29.64
C ILE A 28 13.60 15.83 -29.62
N GLN A 29 14.52 15.40 -30.51
CA GLN A 29 15.05 14.02 -30.52
C GLN A 29 15.99 13.75 -29.36
N ALA A 30 16.79 14.72 -28.91
CA ALA A 30 17.66 14.57 -27.73
C ALA A 30 16.88 14.38 -26.42
N LYS A 31 15.58 14.73 -26.37
CA LYS A 31 14.73 14.63 -25.17
C LYS A 31 13.90 13.36 -25.09
N LYS A 32 14.10 12.37 -25.99
CA LYS A 32 13.54 11.03 -25.72
C LYS A 32 14.38 10.39 -24.61
N PRO A 33 13.84 10.25 -23.38
CA PRO A 33 14.56 9.53 -22.34
C PRO A 33 14.77 8.11 -22.88
N ASN A 34 16.03 7.72 -23.00
CA ASN A 34 16.43 6.36 -23.33
C ASN A 34 15.68 5.39 -22.41
N ARG A 35 14.62 4.77 -22.93
CA ARG A 35 13.92 3.66 -22.30
C ARG A 35 14.77 2.39 -22.41
N GLN A 36 16.07 2.49 -22.19
CA GLN A 36 16.85 1.32 -21.87
C GLN A 36 16.17 0.69 -20.65
N ALA A 37 15.83 -0.57 -20.79
CA ALA A 37 15.20 -1.38 -19.75
C ALA A 37 15.98 -1.14 -18.45
N ARG A 38 15.45 -0.26 -17.61
CA ARG A 38 15.99 0.00 -16.29
C ARG A 38 15.85 -1.34 -15.57
N PHE A 39 16.89 -2.14 -15.65
CA PHE A 39 17.06 -3.35 -14.85
C PHE A 39 16.70 -2.91 -13.42
N LYS A 40 15.54 -3.31 -12.94
CA LYS A 40 15.07 -2.88 -11.61
C LYS A 40 15.88 -3.67 -10.58
N PRO A 41 17.02 -3.17 -10.11
CA PRO A 41 17.76 -3.86 -9.07
C PRO A 41 16.87 -3.84 -7.83
N GLY A 42 16.33 -4.99 -7.47
CA GLY A 42 15.53 -5.08 -6.25
C GLY A 42 14.27 -5.96 -6.31
N TRP A 43 13.98 -6.69 -7.39
CA TRP A 43 12.92 -7.70 -7.39
C TRP A 43 13.18 -8.78 -6.33
N TRP A 44 14.42 -9.21 -6.16
CA TRP A 44 14.83 -10.18 -5.14
C TRP A 44 14.55 -9.68 -3.70
N LYS A 45 14.61 -8.36 -3.43
CA LYS A 45 14.27 -7.78 -2.12
C LYS A 45 12.80 -7.96 -1.77
N VAL A 46 11.91 -7.95 -2.77
CA VAL A 46 10.48 -8.21 -2.56
C VAL A 46 10.25 -9.69 -2.26
N TRP A 47 10.94 -10.59 -2.96
CA TRP A 47 10.89 -12.03 -2.67
C TRP A 47 11.49 -12.36 -1.30
N ALA A 48 12.61 -11.72 -0.94
CA ALA A 48 13.18 -11.82 0.40
C ALA A 48 12.20 -11.35 1.49
N LEU A 49 11.44 -10.26 1.21
CA LEU A 49 10.38 -9.80 2.12
C LEU A 49 9.29 -10.86 2.33
N TYR A 50 8.85 -11.55 1.27
CA TYR A 50 7.91 -12.65 1.41
C TYR A 50 8.51 -13.83 2.18
N ALA A 51 9.73 -14.25 1.85
CA ALA A 51 10.41 -15.35 2.53
C ALA A 51 10.54 -15.07 4.04
N VAL A 52 11.06 -13.90 4.41
CA VAL A 52 11.16 -13.48 5.83
C VAL A 52 9.77 -13.31 6.46
N GLY A 53 8.81 -12.74 5.72
CA GLY A 53 7.48 -12.49 6.22
C GLY A 53 6.65 -13.74 6.48
N PHE A 54 6.94 -14.88 5.85
CA PHE A 54 6.30 -16.17 6.14
C PHE A 54 6.96 -16.97 7.27
N ILE A 55 8.15 -16.57 7.75
CA ILE A 55 8.82 -17.25 8.87
C ILE A 55 7.91 -17.38 10.10
N PRO A 56 7.19 -16.33 10.56
CA PRO A 56 6.29 -16.46 11.71
C PRO A 56 5.16 -17.45 11.50
N ALA A 57 4.62 -17.56 10.28
CA ALA A 57 3.57 -18.55 9.98
C ALA A 57 4.11 -19.99 10.04
N LEU A 58 5.30 -20.22 9.45
CA LEU A 58 6.00 -21.50 9.53
C LEU A 58 6.34 -21.88 10.96
N TRP A 59 6.77 -20.90 11.76
CA TRP A 59 7.05 -21.09 13.17
C TRP A 59 5.79 -21.46 13.96
N ALA A 60 4.69 -20.75 13.75
CA ALA A 60 3.41 -21.04 14.38
C ALA A 60 2.90 -22.45 14.00
N PHE A 61 3.06 -22.86 12.73
CA PHE A 61 2.74 -24.20 12.27
C PHE A 61 3.61 -25.26 12.93
N TYR A 62 4.92 -25.01 13.04
CA TYR A 62 5.86 -25.91 13.74
C TYR A 62 5.45 -26.10 15.20
N LEU A 63 5.13 -25.03 15.94
CA LEU A 63 4.68 -25.10 17.32
C LEU A 63 3.37 -25.89 17.45
N GLY A 64 2.44 -25.73 16.48
CA GLY A 64 1.20 -26.52 16.43
C GLY A 64 1.42 -28.00 16.17
N ALA A 65 2.34 -28.32 15.25
CA ALA A 65 2.68 -29.71 14.91
C ALA A 65 3.46 -30.45 16.02
N THR A 66 4.14 -29.70 16.91
CA THR A 66 4.93 -30.24 18.01
C THR A 66 4.22 -30.13 19.36
N ASP A 67 2.91 -29.80 19.38
CA ASP A 67 2.07 -29.65 20.58
C ASP A 67 2.62 -28.64 21.61
N GLN A 68 3.27 -27.57 21.13
CA GLN A 68 3.90 -26.54 21.98
C GLN A 68 3.04 -25.27 22.10
N LEU A 69 1.79 -25.26 21.62
CA LEU A 69 0.90 -24.10 21.65
C LEU A 69 0.09 -23.96 22.96
N GLY A 70 0.29 -24.86 23.93
CA GLY A 70 -0.36 -24.82 25.26
C GLY A 70 -1.71 -25.50 25.28
N ALA A 71 -2.57 -25.12 26.25
CA ALA A 71 -3.80 -25.83 26.58
C ALA A 71 -4.89 -25.80 25.49
N ASP A 72 -4.91 -24.76 24.66
CA ASP A 72 -5.83 -24.63 23.51
C ASP A 72 -5.01 -24.29 22.23
N PRO A 73 -4.43 -25.31 21.57
CA PRO A 73 -3.52 -25.12 20.48
C PRO A 73 -4.18 -24.47 19.26
N VAL A 74 -5.46 -24.77 19.00
CA VAL A 74 -6.20 -24.22 17.86
C VAL A 74 -6.38 -22.71 18.02
N LYS A 75 -6.85 -22.26 19.19
CA LYS A 75 -7.03 -20.82 19.47
C LYS A 75 -5.71 -20.06 19.53
N SER A 76 -4.68 -20.68 20.11
CA SER A 76 -3.34 -20.08 20.13
C SER A 76 -2.78 -19.89 18.73
N PHE A 77 -2.94 -20.87 17.85
CA PHE A 77 -2.52 -20.80 16.44
C PHE A 77 -3.31 -19.74 15.66
N GLU A 78 -4.64 -19.75 15.81
CA GLU A 78 -5.52 -18.74 15.23
C GLU A 78 -5.11 -17.33 15.66
N HIS A 79 -4.92 -17.13 16.98
CA HIS A 79 -4.50 -15.84 17.54
C HIS A 79 -3.16 -15.36 16.97
N MET A 80 -2.14 -16.23 16.90
CA MET A 80 -0.82 -15.89 16.35
C MET A 80 -0.91 -15.41 14.89
N LEU A 81 -1.68 -16.10 14.04
CA LEU A 81 -1.85 -15.73 12.65
C LEU A 81 -2.61 -14.40 12.50
N GLY A 82 -3.68 -14.20 13.28
CA GLY A 82 -4.45 -12.97 13.31
C GLY A 82 -3.62 -11.77 13.75
N LEU A 83 -2.80 -11.96 14.78
CA LEU A 83 -1.90 -10.92 15.29
C LEU A 83 -0.84 -10.52 14.26
N TRP A 84 -0.23 -11.49 13.56
CA TRP A 84 0.70 -11.20 12.48
C TRP A 84 0.04 -10.51 11.29
N ALA A 85 -1.20 -10.89 10.94
CA ALA A 85 -1.99 -10.18 9.93
C ALA A 85 -2.15 -8.71 10.28
N LEU A 86 -2.55 -8.40 11.53
CA LEU A 86 -2.73 -7.02 12.00
C LEU A 86 -1.41 -6.24 12.01
N ARG A 87 -0.31 -6.85 12.47
CA ARG A 87 1.05 -6.25 12.43
C ARG A 87 1.47 -5.87 11.02
N LEU A 88 1.25 -6.74 10.05
CA LEU A 88 1.59 -6.49 8.64
C LEU A 88 0.70 -5.40 8.01
N LEU A 89 -0.59 -5.33 8.37
CA LEU A 89 -1.47 -4.23 7.98
C LEU A 89 -1.00 -2.90 8.56
N ILE A 90 -0.61 -2.88 9.85
CA ILE A 90 -0.03 -1.70 10.51
C ILE A 90 1.25 -1.26 9.78
N LEU A 91 2.17 -2.19 9.47
CA LEU A 91 3.38 -1.90 8.71
C LEU A 91 3.07 -1.31 7.33
N THR A 92 2.01 -1.81 6.66
CA THR A 92 1.55 -1.26 5.38
C THR A 92 1.08 0.20 5.49
N LEU A 93 0.43 0.57 6.60
CA LEU A 93 0.02 1.94 6.87
C LEU A 93 1.20 2.83 7.28
N LEU A 94 2.13 2.28 8.07
CA LEU A 94 3.30 2.99 8.61
C LEU A 94 4.27 3.48 7.52
N VAL A 95 4.29 2.84 6.34
CA VAL A 95 5.11 3.26 5.18
C VAL A 95 4.93 4.75 4.85
N THR A 96 3.76 5.33 5.06
CA THR A 96 3.52 6.74 4.71
C THR A 96 4.02 7.72 5.79
N PRO A 97 3.72 7.54 7.08
CA PRO A 97 4.34 8.33 8.13
C PRO A 97 5.87 8.29 8.09
N ILE A 98 6.47 7.11 7.91
CA ILE A 98 7.93 6.98 7.78
C ILE A 98 8.44 7.87 6.65
N ARG A 99 7.86 7.78 5.46
CA ARG A 99 8.29 8.63 4.34
C ARG A 99 8.14 10.12 4.62
N ASP A 100 7.06 10.52 5.28
CA ASP A 100 6.76 11.94 5.55
C ASP A 100 7.68 12.53 6.63
N LEU A 101 8.14 11.70 7.58
CA LEU A 101 9.01 12.12 8.70
C LEU A 101 10.50 11.98 8.36
N THR A 102 10.90 10.88 7.71
CA THR A 102 12.32 10.56 7.47
C THR A 102 12.77 10.81 6.04
N GLY A 103 11.83 11.04 5.09
CA GLY A 103 12.15 11.11 3.67
C GLY A 103 12.39 9.74 2.99
N ILE A 104 12.53 8.66 3.75
CA ILE A 104 12.83 7.31 3.22
C ILE A 104 11.58 6.74 2.54
N SER A 105 11.69 6.40 1.26
CA SER A 105 10.58 5.87 0.47
C SER A 105 10.54 4.34 0.46
N LEU A 106 9.67 3.76 1.30
CA LEU A 106 9.38 2.32 1.34
C LEU A 106 8.15 1.93 0.49
N LEU A 107 7.66 2.83 -0.37
CA LEU A 107 6.43 2.64 -1.16
C LEU A 107 6.44 1.38 -2.03
N ARG A 108 7.63 0.93 -2.49
CA ARG A 108 7.78 -0.30 -3.28
C ARG A 108 7.33 -1.55 -2.51
N TYR A 109 7.52 -1.57 -1.19
CA TYR A 109 7.20 -2.72 -0.34
C TYR A 109 5.75 -2.72 0.14
N ARG A 110 5.05 -1.58 0.06
CA ARG A 110 3.69 -1.43 0.57
C ARG A 110 2.72 -2.46 -0.01
N ARG A 111 2.83 -2.76 -1.32
CA ARG A 111 1.98 -3.75 -1.99
C ARG A 111 2.29 -5.17 -1.53
N ALA A 112 3.56 -5.51 -1.39
CA ALA A 112 3.99 -6.82 -0.89
C ALA A 112 3.58 -7.05 0.56
N LEU A 113 3.73 -6.04 1.44
CA LEU A 113 3.27 -6.08 2.83
C LEU A 113 1.75 -6.28 2.91
N GLY A 114 0.96 -5.57 2.07
CA GLY A 114 -0.48 -5.72 2.03
C GLY A 114 -0.93 -7.11 1.56
N LEU A 115 -0.27 -7.69 0.54
CA LEU A 115 -0.55 -9.05 0.09
C LEU A 115 -0.13 -10.09 1.15
N LEU A 116 1.01 -9.90 1.79
CA LEU A 116 1.45 -10.76 2.87
C LEU A 116 0.45 -10.75 4.03
N ALA A 117 -0.02 -9.57 4.43
CA ALA A 117 -1.08 -9.43 5.42
C ALA A 117 -2.36 -10.18 5.03
N PHE A 118 -2.78 -10.07 3.77
CA PHE A 118 -3.93 -10.81 3.25
C PHE A 118 -3.74 -12.34 3.34
N TYR A 119 -2.56 -12.87 3.02
CA TYR A 119 -2.28 -14.29 3.20
C TYR A 119 -2.37 -14.73 4.66
N TYR A 120 -1.91 -13.91 5.60
CA TYR A 120 -2.07 -14.19 7.02
C TYR A 120 -3.53 -14.18 7.46
N VAL A 121 -4.36 -13.24 6.96
CA VAL A 121 -5.81 -13.24 7.21
C VAL A 121 -6.47 -14.50 6.64
N LEU A 122 -6.06 -14.95 5.45
CA LEU A 122 -6.56 -16.19 4.86
C LEU A 122 -6.17 -17.42 5.69
N MET A 123 -4.93 -17.49 6.16
CA MET A 123 -4.49 -18.61 7.03
C MET A 123 -5.23 -18.60 8.36
N HIS A 124 -5.41 -17.42 8.99
CA HIS A 124 -6.22 -17.25 10.20
C HIS A 124 -7.65 -17.74 9.99
N PHE A 125 -8.30 -17.32 8.90
CA PHE A 125 -9.64 -17.77 8.54
C PHE A 125 -9.69 -19.29 8.23
N ALA A 126 -8.66 -19.83 7.58
CA ALA A 126 -8.59 -21.25 7.28
C ALA A 126 -8.47 -22.09 8.57
N VAL A 127 -7.69 -21.66 9.55
CA VAL A 127 -7.59 -22.31 10.87
C VAL A 127 -8.96 -22.32 11.57
N TYR A 128 -9.66 -21.18 11.61
CA TYR A 128 -11.02 -21.09 12.12
C TYR A 128 -11.97 -22.07 11.41
N MET A 129 -11.99 -22.08 10.08
CA MET A 129 -12.88 -22.92 9.29
C MET A 129 -12.59 -24.41 9.44
N VAL A 130 -11.31 -24.80 9.40
CA VAL A 130 -10.91 -26.21 9.32
C VAL A 130 -10.73 -26.83 10.71
N LEU A 131 -10.03 -26.13 11.62
CA LEU A 131 -9.65 -26.69 12.92
C LEU A 131 -10.65 -26.35 14.02
N ASP A 132 -11.19 -25.13 14.07
CA ASP A 132 -12.16 -24.74 15.10
C ASP A 132 -13.59 -25.20 14.76
N GLN A 133 -14.05 -24.97 13.52
CA GLN A 133 -15.41 -25.29 13.07
C GLN A 133 -15.54 -26.63 12.33
N ALA A 134 -14.43 -27.38 12.12
CA ALA A 134 -14.41 -28.66 11.41
C ALA A 134 -15.18 -28.66 10.08
N LEU A 135 -15.09 -27.53 9.31
CA LEU A 135 -15.81 -27.29 8.04
C LEU A 135 -17.34 -27.29 8.17
N ASN A 136 -17.88 -27.13 9.35
CA ASN A 136 -19.32 -27.05 9.58
C ASN A 136 -19.86 -25.66 9.22
N LEU A 137 -20.35 -25.49 7.99
CA LEU A 137 -20.85 -24.21 7.49
C LEU A 137 -22.06 -23.68 8.27
N SER A 138 -22.91 -24.56 8.81
CA SER A 138 -24.06 -24.14 9.62
C SER A 138 -23.60 -23.53 10.95
N ALA A 139 -22.57 -24.08 11.57
CA ALA A 139 -21.96 -23.54 12.78
C ALA A 139 -21.30 -22.18 12.50
N VAL A 140 -20.58 -22.06 11.38
CA VAL A 140 -19.96 -20.78 10.95
C VAL A 140 -21.02 -19.69 10.75
N ILE A 141 -22.12 -19.99 10.05
CA ILE A 141 -23.22 -19.04 9.84
C ILE A 141 -23.84 -18.64 11.18
N ALA A 142 -24.09 -19.60 12.06
CA ALA A 142 -24.62 -19.34 13.40
C ALA A 142 -23.67 -18.44 14.22
N ASP A 143 -22.35 -18.67 14.14
CA ASP A 143 -21.34 -17.86 14.81
C ASP A 143 -21.30 -16.43 14.27
N ILE A 144 -21.37 -16.24 12.94
CA ILE A 144 -21.43 -14.92 12.30
C ILE A 144 -22.63 -14.12 12.82
N VAL A 145 -23.79 -14.76 12.98
CA VAL A 145 -25.02 -14.09 13.45
C VAL A 145 -24.95 -13.80 14.94
N LYS A 146 -24.45 -14.73 15.75
CA LYS A 146 -24.46 -14.64 17.22
C LYS A 146 -23.31 -13.82 17.81
N ARG A 147 -22.16 -13.74 17.11
CA ARG A 147 -20.93 -13.15 17.63
C ARG A 147 -20.52 -11.94 16.77
N PRO A 148 -20.83 -10.72 17.19
CA PRO A 148 -20.59 -9.51 16.38
C PRO A 148 -19.11 -9.30 16.01
N PHE A 149 -18.17 -9.78 16.82
CA PHE A 149 -16.75 -9.67 16.48
C PHE A 149 -16.37 -10.54 15.28
N ILE A 150 -16.98 -11.75 15.13
CA ILE A 150 -16.77 -12.60 13.94
C ILE A 150 -17.34 -11.91 12.69
N THR A 151 -18.52 -11.31 12.79
CA THR A 151 -19.12 -10.54 11.68
C THR A 151 -18.20 -9.42 11.20
N ILE A 152 -17.62 -8.65 12.13
CA ILE A 152 -16.67 -7.57 11.79
C ILE A 152 -15.41 -8.13 11.12
N GLY A 153 -14.88 -9.26 11.62
CA GLY A 153 -13.75 -9.98 11.01
C GLY A 153 -14.06 -10.43 9.58
N MET A 154 -15.24 -11.01 9.35
CA MET A 154 -15.69 -11.45 8.02
C MET A 154 -15.86 -10.28 7.05
N ILE A 155 -16.43 -9.16 7.50
CA ILE A 155 -16.51 -7.92 6.68
C ILE A 155 -15.10 -7.43 6.33
N SER A 156 -14.19 -7.42 7.28
CA SER A 156 -12.80 -6.99 7.05
C SER A 156 -12.09 -7.89 6.03
N LEU A 157 -12.27 -9.20 6.12
CA LEU A 157 -11.77 -10.17 5.12
C LEU A 157 -12.39 -9.90 3.75
N ALA A 158 -13.73 -9.75 3.67
CA ALA A 158 -14.44 -9.47 2.42
C ALA A 158 -13.94 -8.18 1.74
N LEU A 159 -13.59 -7.15 2.51
CA LEU A 159 -12.98 -5.92 2.00
C LEU A 159 -11.55 -6.13 1.49
N LEU A 160 -10.77 -7.02 2.11
CA LEU A 160 -9.39 -7.31 1.69
C LEU A 160 -9.31 -8.14 0.41
N VAL A 161 -10.31 -8.98 0.10
CA VAL A 161 -10.33 -9.82 -1.10
C VAL A 161 -10.19 -8.99 -2.40
N PRO A 162 -11.03 -7.98 -2.69
CA PRO A 162 -10.88 -7.19 -3.91
C PRO A 162 -9.57 -6.39 -3.93
N LEU A 163 -9.03 -5.99 -2.79
CA LEU A 163 -7.74 -5.32 -2.70
C LEU A 163 -6.61 -6.27 -3.10
N ALA A 164 -6.63 -7.51 -2.65
CA ALA A 164 -5.65 -8.53 -2.99
C ALA A 164 -5.72 -8.89 -4.49
N ILE A 165 -6.91 -9.18 -5.02
CA ILE A 165 -7.14 -9.50 -6.44
C ILE A 165 -6.66 -8.36 -7.35
N THR A 166 -6.89 -7.10 -6.97
CA THR A 166 -6.49 -5.94 -7.76
C THR A 166 -5.06 -5.46 -7.49
N SER A 167 -4.31 -6.15 -6.63
CA SER A 167 -2.91 -5.82 -6.29
C SER A 167 -1.90 -6.29 -7.34
N ASN A 168 -2.20 -6.17 -8.62
CA ASN A 168 -1.32 -6.52 -9.74
C ASN A 168 -1.17 -5.34 -10.73
N ASN A 169 -0.13 -5.41 -11.58
CA ASN A 169 0.18 -4.33 -12.52
C ASN A 169 -0.87 -4.15 -13.62
N TRP A 170 -1.57 -5.23 -13.99
CA TRP A 170 -2.64 -5.17 -14.98
C TRP A 170 -3.86 -4.42 -14.44
N SER A 171 -4.31 -4.75 -13.21
CA SER A 171 -5.41 -4.05 -12.55
C SER A 171 -5.12 -2.57 -12.33
N ILE A 172 -3.87 -2.22 -11.93
CA ILE A 172 -3.47 -0.82 -11.77
C ILE A 172 -3.61 -0.04 -13.08
N ARG A 173 -3.19 -0.64 -14.22
CA ARG A 173 -3.31 0.01 -15.54
C ARG A 173 -4.76 0.11 -16.00
N LYS A 174 -5.56 -0.96 -15.78
CA LYS A 174 -6.96 -1.02 -16.22
C LYS A 174 -7.86 -0.09 -15.41
N LEU A 175 -7.72 -0.05 -14.09
CA LEU A 175 -8.56 0.73 -13.17
C LEU A 175 -8.10 2.20 -13.03
N GLY A 176 -6.82 2.52 -13.29
CA GLY A 176 -6.31 3.89 -13.21
C GLY A 176 -6.63 4.57 -11.87
N ARG A 177 -7.35 5.70 -11.91
CA ARG A 177 -7.73 6.46 -10.70
C ARG A 177 -8.68 5.68 -9.77
N ARG A 178 -9.54 4.79 -10.31
CA ARG A 178 -10.46 3.97 -9.52
C ARG A 178 -9.71 2.98 -8.63
N TRP A 179 -8.53 2.52 -9.05
CA TRP A 179 -7.67 1.67 -8.25
C TRP A 179 -7.29 2.32 -6.90
N THR A 180 -6.92 3.59 -6.92
CA THR A 180 -6.55 4.33 -5.70
C THR A 180 -7.75 4.52 -4.77
N THR A 181 -8.95 4.70 -5.31
CA THR A 181 -10.19 4.82 -4.52
C THR A 181 -10.56 3.48 -3.89
N LEU A 182 -10.51 2.39 -4.66
CA LEU A 182 -10.75 1.03 -4.16
C LEU A 182 -9.79 0.70 -3.01
N HIS A 183 -8.49 0.99 -3.17
CA HIS A 183 -7.48 0.68 -2.15
C HIS A 183 -7.58 1.53 -0.87
N LYS A 184 -8.48 2.53 -0.82
CA LYS A 184 -8.83 3.20 0.45
C LYS A 184 -9.63 2.30 1.40
N LEU A 185 -10.29 1.26 0.88
CA LEU A 185 -10.99 0.27 1.71
C LEU A 185 -10.06 -0.43 2.73
N VAL A 186 -8.74 -0.43 2.50
CA VAL A 186 -7.77 -0.93 3.48
C VAL A 186 -7.90 -0.21 4.82
N TYR A 187 -8.32 1.04 4.85
CA TYR A 187 -8.49 1.79 6.10
C TYR A 187 -9.68 1.28 6.91
N VAL A 188 -10.76 0.92 6.22
CA VAL A 188 -11.95 0.30 6.84
C VAL A 188 -11.61 -1.11 7.32
N ALA A 189 -10.92 -1.90 6.46
CA ALA A 189 -10.53 -3.26 6.80
C ALA A 189 -9.62 -3.34 8.04
N ILE A 190 -8.61 -2.47 8.16
CA ILE A 190 -7.73 -2.47 9.34
C ILE A 190 -8.44 -1.96 10.59
N ALA A 191 -9.33 -0.96 10.47
CA ALA A 191 -10.16 -0.51 11.59
C ALA A 191 -11.06 -1.66 12.08
N GLY A 192 -11.73 -2.35 11.15
CA GLY A 192 -12.53 -3.54 11.48
C GLY A 192 -11.70 -4.66 12.10
N GLY A 193 -10.49 -4.94 11.59
CA GLY A 193 -9.57 -5.91 12.17
C GLY A 193 -9.14 -5.57 13.61
N ALA A 194 -8.86 -4.29 13.89
CA ALA A 194 -8.52 -3.84 15.24
C ALA A 194 -9.72 -3.95 16.21
N ILE A 195 -10.93 -3.59 15.74
CA ILE A 195 -12.17 -3.74 16.53
C ILE A 195 -12.48 -5.21 16.76
N HIS A 196 -12.34 -6.07 15.72
CA HIS A 196 -12.49 -7.51 15.83
C HIS A 196 -11.59 -8.09 16.92
N PHE A 197 -10.30 -7.70 16.92
CA PHE A 197 -9.35 -8.15 17.92
C PHE A 197 -9.71 -7.65 19.31
N LEU A 198 -10.10 -6.38 19.47
CA LEU A 198 -10.50 -5.80 20.75
C LEU A 198 -11.74 -6.50 21.34
N MET A 199 -12.69 -6.90 20.49
CA MET A 199 -13.94 -7.57 20.92
C MET A 199 -13.79 -9.08 21.09
N SER A 200 -12.73 -9.71 20.56
CA SER A 200 -12.50 -11.16 20.65
C SER A 200 -12.09 -11.62 22.05
N VAL A 201 -11.63 -10.69 22.88
CA VAL A 201 -11.19 -10.97 24.26
C VAL A 201 -12.23 -10.52 25.28
N LYS A 202 -12.48 -11.33 26.29
CA LYS A 202 -13.50 -11.07 27.34
C LYS A 202 -13.09 -9.95 28.32
N SER A 203 -11.81 -9.84 28.61
CA SER A 203 -11.19 -8.74 29.38
C SER A 203 -10.39 -7.87 28.41
N TRP A 204 -10.17 -6.62 28.76
CA TRP A 204 -9.38 -5.71 27.93
C TRP A 204 -7.90 -5.75 28.36
N PRO A 205 -7.15 -6.77 27.95
CA PRO A 205 -5.72 -6.82 28.23
C PRO A 205 -5.02 -5.68 27.46
N ALA A 206 -3.82 -5.33 27.91
CA ALA A 206 -3.07 -4.23 27.31
C ALA A 206 -2.80 -4.43 25.81
N GLU A 207 -2.62 -5.67 25.36
CA GLU A 207 -2.22 -5.96 23.98
C GLU A 207 -3.25 -5.47 22.92
N PRO A 208 -4.52 -5.90 22.92
CA PRO A 208 -5.51 -5.44 21.94
C PRO A 208 -5.73 -3.92 21.98
N VAL A 209 -5.70 -3.32 23.19
CA VAL A 209 -5.86 -1.88 23.37
C VAL A 209 -4.70 -1.12 22.71
N ILE A 210 -3.46 -1.55 22.91
CA ILE A 210 -2.27 -0.95 22.30
C ILE A 210 -2.36 -1.00 20.76
N TYR A 211 -2.74 -2.16 20.17
CA TYR A 211 -2.90 -2.26 18.72
C TYR A 211 -4.04 -1.39 18.20
N ALA A 212 -5.16 -1.29 18.90
CA ALA A 212 -6.26 -0.42 18.54
C ALA A 212 -5.82 1.06 18.55
N LEU A 213 -5.08 1.50 19.58
CA LEU A 213 -4.53 2.85 19.66
C LEU A 213 -3.53 3.14 18.54
N ILE A 214 -2.64 2.21 18.21
CA ILE A 214 -1.70 2.35 17.08
C ILE A 214 -2.46 2.52 15.76
N VAL A 215 -3.48 1.69 15.51
CA VAL A 215 -4.32 1.80 14.31
C VAL A 215 -5.04 3.13 14.27
N ALA A 216 -5.65 3.56 15.37
CA ALA A 216 -6.34 4.84 15.48
C ALA A 216 -5.39 6.02 15.18
N ALA A 217 -4.19 6.03 15.77
CA ALA A 217 -3.17 7.05 15.52
C ALA A 217 -2.73 7.10 14.05
N LEU A 218 -2.53 5.94 13.39
CA LEU A 218 -2.16 5.88 11.98
C LEU A 218 -3.28 6.35 11.05
N LEU A 219 -4.53 6.04 11.38
CA LEU A 219 -5.70 6.52 10.64
C LEU A 219 -5.89 8.01 10.83
N LEU A 220 -5.74 8.53 12.05
CA LEU A 220 -5.78 9.95 12.35
C LEU A 220 -4.69 10.72 11.58
N TRP A 221 -3.46 10.19 11.54
CA TRP A 221 -2.37 10.74 10.72
C TRP A 221 -2.80 10.93 9.26
N ARG A 222 -3.53 9.96 8.70
CA ARG A 222 -4.02 10.03 7.32
C ARG A 222 -5.00 11.17 7.08
N VAL A 223 -5.86 11.45 8.05
CA VAL A 223 -6.87 12.52 7.99
C VAL A 223 -6.19 13.88 8.17
N VAL A 224 -5.27 13.99 9.12
CA VAL A 224 -4.62 15.26 9.49
C VAL A 224 -3.50 15.68 8.50
N ARG A 225 -2.83 14.71 7.88
CA ARG A 225 -1.72 14.93 6.94
C ARG A 225 -2.00 15.97 5.84
N PRO A 226 -3.13 15.98 5.12
CA PRO A 226 -3.41 16.98 4.09
C PRO A 226 -3.48 18.40 4.64
N LEU A 227 -3.90 18.59 5.90
CA LEU A 227 -3.96 19.91 6.55
C LEU A 227 -2.56 20.51 6.71
N PHE A 228 -1.56 19.69 7.05
CA PHE A 228 -0.18 20.15 7.18
C PHE A 228 0.48 20.41 5.82
N LYS A 229 0.16 19.65 4.78
CA LYS A 229 0.73 19.85 3.43
C LYS A 229 0.20 21.11 2.75
N GLY A 230 -1.07 21.43 2.94
CA GLY A 230 -1.66 22.67 2.41
C GLY A 230 -0.97 23.93 2.95
N ARG A 231 -0.61 23.95 4.23
CA ARG A 231 0.09 25.09 4.84
C ARG A 231 1.51 25.33 4.31
N ARG A 232 2.23 24.26 3.93
CA ARG A 232 3.63 24.40 3.40
C ARG A 232 3.69 24.96 1.97
N GLN A 233 2.67 24.82 1.17
CA GLN A 233 2.65 25.32 -0.22
C GLN A 233 2.22 26.79 -0.32
N ILE A 234 1.47 27.32 0.66
CA ILE A 234 0.96 28.69 0.63
C ILE A 234 2.06 29.72 0.99
N LYS A 235 3.07 29.32 1.80
CA LYS A 235 4.13 30.22 2.28
C LYS A 235 5.04 30.76 1.16
N PRO A 236 5.61 29.94 0.26
CA PRO A 236 6.52 30.44 -0.79
C PRO A 236 5.83 31.29 -1.86
N GLN A 237 4.56 31.04 -2.17
CA GLN A 237 3.82 31.86 -3.13
C GLN A 237 3.48 33.26 -2.59
N ARG A 238 3.20 33.40 -1.30
CA ARG A 238 2.99 34.72 -0.67
C ARG A 238 4.27 35.54 -0.62
N GLU A 239 5.40 34.92 -0.30
CA GLU A 239 6.70 35.60 -0.28
C GLU A 239 7.14 36.05 -1.67
N ALA A 240 6.98 35.22 -2.69
CA ALA A 240 7.25 35.56 -4.07
C ALA A 240 6.35 36.70 -4.60
N ALA A 241 5.07 36.70 -4.25
CA ALA A 241 4.12 37.75 -4.64
C ALA A 241 4.40 39.09 -3.94
N VAL A 242 4.97 39.09 -2.74
CA VAL A 242 5.39 40.32 -2.04
C VAL A 242 6.68 40.89 -2.62
N MET A 243 7.62 40.02 -3.07
CA MET A 243 8.87 40.46 -3.72
C MET A 243 8.64 41.07 -5.10
N LEU A 244 7.62 40.62 -5.85
CA LEU A 244 7.26 41.15 -7.17
C LEU A 244 6.51 42.50 -7.10
N LYS A 245 6.06 42.93 -5.91
CA LYS A 245 5.38 44.23 -5.71
C LYS A 245 6.29 45.34 -5.17
N LYS A 246 7.56 45.04 -4.90
CA LYS A 246 8.60 46.00 -4.60
C LYS A 246 9.49 46.26 -5.82
#